data_d44d803a35f44d36ac188f9a0d692595
#
_entry.id   d44d803a35f44d36ac188f9a0d692595
#
_cell.length_a   1.000
_cell.length_b   1.000
_cell.length_c   1.000
_cell.angle_alpha   90.00
_cell.angle_beta   90.00
_cell.angle_gamma   90.00
#
_symmetry.space_group_name_H-M   'P 1'
#
loop_
_entity.id
_entity.type
_entity.pdbx_description
1 polymer ?
#
loop_
_entity_poly.entity_id
_entity_poly.type
_entity_poly.pdbx_seq_one_letter_code
_entity_poly.pdbx_strand_id
1 'polypeptide(L)'
;TIADMVPIKNENRVLAYYGLKVLRKTPRLGLKKLFAKMDMVQTNIVEDDVGFMIGPRINAASRMGDPMDAFRLLASTDESETDDLADHLAHLNDARKGLVASMVKDARKHLEARELRDVIVIGNPAWKPGLAGLVASNIVEAYGKTTFVWGRTDDGRIKGSCRSDGTVNVVELMTSVSKGFFIDVGGHAQSGGFSVDSDGIHTLEDELVRVYQNV
;
A
#
# COMPACT_ATOMS: atom_id res chain seq x y z
N THR A 1 -5.03 -0.69 -13.94
CA THR A 1 -3.89 -0.95 -14.85
C THR A 1 -2.70 -0.06 -14.48
N ILE A 2 -2.78 1.27 -14.62
CA ILE A 2 -1.63 2.17 -14.35
C ILE A 2 -1.30 2.18 -12.86
N ALA A 3 -2.26 2.46 -11.99
CA ALA A 3 -2.05 2.57 -10.54
C ALA A 3 -1.57 1.27 -9.88
N ASP A 4 -1.85 0.11 -10.47
CA ASP A 4 -1.40 -1.20 -9.98
C ASP A 4 -0.05 -1.62 -10.56
N MET A 5 0.56 -0.78 -11.40
CA MET A 5 1.89 -0.96 -12.00
C MET A 5 2.07 -2.29 -12.73
N VAL A 6 1.00 -2.80 -13.36
CA VAL A 6 1.09 -4.00 -14.18
C VAL A 6 1.87 -3.73 -15.46
N PRO A 7 2.51 -4.73 -16.08
CA PRO A 7 3.24 -4.55 -17.34
C PRO A 7 2.35 -3.91 -18.41
N ILE A 8 2.77 -2.77 -18.98
CA ILE A 8 2.03 -2.03 -20.01
C ILE A 8 2.31 -2.65 -21.40
N LYS A 9 1.84 -3.89 -21.56
CA LYS A 9 1.94 -4.68 -22.80
C LYS A 9 0.55 -5.16 -23.21
N ASN A 10 0.38 -5.53 -24.46
CA ASN A 10 -0.85 -6.10 -25.01
C ASN A 10 -2.11 -5.31 -24.62
N GLU A 11 -3.09 -5.95 -24.02
CA GLU A 11 -4.36 -5.36 -23.58
C GLU A 11 -4.16 -4.23 -22.58
N ASN A 12 -3.20 -4.36 -21.66
CA ASN A 12 -2.90 -3.33 -20.67
C ASN A 12 -2.45 -2.01 -21.33
N ARG A 13 -1.68 -2.10 -22.43
CA ARG A 13 -1.29 -0.91 -23.20
C ARG A 13 -2.50 -0.25 -23.87
N VAL A 14 -3.42 -1.03 -24.40
CA VAL A 14 -4.67 -0.53 -24.99
C VAL A 14 -5.52 0.18 -23.93
N LEU A 15 -5.72 -0.48 -22.79
CA LEU A 15 -6.49 0.08 -21.67
C LEU A 15 -5.85 1.39 -21.14
N ALA A 16 -4.54 1.43 -20.96
CA ALA A 16 -3.84 2.64 -20.50
C ALA A 16 -3.98 3.78 -21.51
N TYR A 17 -3.72 3.51 -22.79
CA TYR A 17 -3.78 4.53 -23.85
C TYR A 17 -5.18 5.15 -24.01
N TYR A 18 -6.20 4.30 -24.18
CA TYR A 18 -7.57 4.79 -24.35
C TYR A 18 -8.15 5.30 -23.04
N GLY A 19 -7.79 4.69 -21.91
CA GLY A 19 -8.18 5.16 -20.57
C GLY A 19 -7.72 6.59 -20.30
N LEU A 20 -6.46 6.94 -20.62
CA LEU A 20 -5.97 8.31 -20.53
C LEU A 20 -6.72 9.27 -21.44
N LYS A 21 -7.03 8.86 -22.70
CA LYS A 21 -7.83 9.67 -23.62
C LYS A 21 -9.24 9.96 -23.07
N VAL A 22 -9.86 8.95 -22.47
CA VAL A 22 -11.19 9.11 -21.81
C VAL A 22 -11.06 9.99 -20.57
N LEU A 23 -10.05 9.77 -19.74
CA LEU A 23 -9.82 10.55 -18.51
C LEU A 23 -9.65 12.04 -18.82
N ARG A 24 -8.89 12.40 -19.85
CA ARG A 24 -8.68 13.77 -20.31
C ARG A 24 -9.96 14.49 -20.78
N LYS A 25 -11.04 13.75 -21.01
CA LYS A 25 -12.34 14.26 -21.48
C LYS A 25 -13.49 13.86 -20.57
N THR A 26 -13.20 13.26 -19.41
CA THR A 26 -14.25 12.76 -18.53
C THR A 26 -15.22 13.86 -18.10
N PRO A 27 -16.54 13.62 -18.20
CA PRO A 27 -17.54 14.52 -17.64
C PRO A 27 -17.79 14.30 -16.15
N ARG A 28 -17.23 13.24 -15.55
CA ARG A 28 -17.51 12.84 -14.15
C ARG A 28 -17.14 13.95 -13.18
N LEU A 29 -18.12 14.43 -12.41
CA LEU A 29 -17.96 15.54 -11.48
C LEU A 29 -16.89 15.25 -10.43
N GLY A 30 -16.94 14.10 -9.78
CA GLY A 30 -15.98 13.76 -8.74
C GLY A 30 -14.52 13.74 -9.23
N LEU A 31 -14.25 13.27 -10.45
CA LEU A 31 -12.91 13.34 -11.02
C LEU A 31 -12.50 14.79 -11.31
N LYS A 32 -13.40 15.62 -11.85
CA LYS A 32 -13.11 17.05 -12.09
C LYS A 32 -12.82 17.80 -10.79
N LYS A 33 -13.60 17.56 -9.73
CA LYS A 33 -13.37 18.13 -8.40
C LYS A 33 -12.01 17.66 -7.83
N LEU A 34 -11.71 16.37 -7.95
CA LEU A 34 -10.43 15.82 -7.51
C LEU A 34 -9.25 16.44 -8.27
N PHE A 35 -9.36 16.65 -9.60
CA PHE A 35 -8.32 17.32 -10.39
C PHE A 35 -8.13 18.77 -9.94
N ALA A 36 -9.22 19.50 -9.69
CA ALA A 36 -9.15 20.88 -9.20
C ALA A 36 -8.42 20.98 -7.84
N LYS A 37 -8.64 20.03 -6.90
CA LYS A 37 -7.94 19.99 -5.61
C LYS A 37 -6.44 19.67 -5.76
N MET A 38 -5.99 19.25 -6.94
CA MET A 38 -4.59 18.94 -7.25
C MET A 38 -3.96 19.96 -8.20
N ASP A 39 -4.67 21.04 -8.54
CA ASP A 39 -4.26 22.02 -9.56
C ASP A 39 -3.93 21.40 -10.92
N MET A 40 -4.61 20.29 -11.27
CA MET A 40 -4.36 19.54 -12.49
C MET A 40 -5.18 20.06 -13.67
N VAL A 41 -4.52 20.29 -14.79
CA VAL A 41 -5.19 20.59 -16.06
C VAL A 41 -5.63 19.27 -16.70
N GLN A 42 -6.93 19.00 -16.70
CA GLN A 42 -7.52 17.73 -17.15
C GLN A 42 -7.01 17.23 -18.51
N THR A 43 -6.83 18.14 -19.48
CA THR A 43 -6.38 17.78 -20.83
C THR A 43 -4.93 17.30 -20.90
N ASN A 44 -4.13 17.60 -19.87
CA ASN A 44 -2.69 17.34 -19.83
C ASN A 44 -2.32 16.13 -18.95
N ILE A 45 -3.32 15.46 -18.34
CA ILE A 45 -3.09 14.31 -17.44
C ILE A 45 -2.29 13.21 -18.16
N VAL A 46 -1.22 12.75 -17.52
CA VAL A 46 -0.35 11.66 -17.98
C VAL A 46 -0.44 10.46 -17.03
N GLU A 47 0.25 9.37 -17.38
CA GLU A 47 0.27 8.14 -16.58
C GLU A 47 0.80 8.35 -15.17
N ASP A 48 1.82 9.18 -14.99
CA ASP A 48 2.38 9.49 -13.68
C ASP A 48 1.38 10.20 -12.77
N ASP A 49 0.53 11.07 -13.32
CA ASP A 49 -0.55 11.70 -12.56
C ASP A 49 -1.54 10.66 -12.02
N VAL A 50 -1.86 9.65 -12.83
CA VAL A 50 -2.74 8.56 -12.41
C VAL A 50 -2.09 7.73 -11.32
N GLY A 51 -0.81 7.36 -11.50
CA GLY A 51 -0.07 6.50 -10.56
C GLY A 51 0.26 7.18 -9.24
N PHE A 52 0.67 8.45 -9.28
CA PHE A 52 1.27 9.13 -8.12
C PHE A 52 0.40 10.23 -7.50
N MET A 53 -0.63 10.70 -8.21
CA MET A 53 -1.50 11.76 -7.71
C MET A 53 -2.96 11.32 -7.53
N ILE A 54 -3.60 10.78 -8.55
CA ILE A 54 -5.01 10.39 -8.52
C ILE A 54 -5.19 9.09 -7.72
N GLY A 55 -4.48 8.03 -8.12
CA GLY A 55 -4.58 6.71 -7.49
C GLY A 55 -4.34 6.73 -5.98
N PRO A 56 -3.28 7.37 -5.48
CA PRO A 56 -3.02 7.47 -4.04
C PRO A 56 -4.13 8.12 -3.23
N ARG A 57 -4.86 9.11 -3.77
CA ARG A 57 -6.00 9.75 -3.08
C ARG A 57 -7.21 8.83 -3.01
N ILE A 58 -7.53 8.17 -4.11
CA ILE A 58 -8.60 7.15 -4.14
C ILE A 58 -8.27 6.01 -3.17
N ASN A 59 -7.04 5.51 -3.20
CA ASN A 59 -6.58 4.43 -2.33
C ASN A 59 -6.49 4.85 -0.85
N ALA A 60 -6.41 6.15 -0.53
CA ALA A 60 -6.38 6.62 0.85
C ALA A 60 -7.67 6.26 1.59
N ALA A 61 -8.82 6.24 0.92
CA ALA A 61 -10.09 5.83 1.50
C ALA A 61 -10.01 4.42 2.11
N SER A 62 -9.57 3.43 1.34
CA SER A 62 -9.47 2.04 1.80
C SER A 62 -8.38 1.80 2.84
N ARG A 63 -7.36 2.67 2.90
CA ARG A 63 -6.24 2.53 3.84
C ARG A 63 -6.49 3.21 5.19
N MET A 64 -7.31 4.25 5.21
CA MET A 64 -7.44 5.16 6.34
C MET A 64 -8.87 5.33 6.84
N GLY A 65 -9.88 5.05 5.99
CA GLY A 65 -11.30 5.29 6.25
C GLY A 65 -12.20 4.27 5.55
N ASP A 66 -13.31 4.74 4.99
CA ASP A 66 -14.29 3.91 4.28
C ASP A 66 -14.02 3.93 2.76
N PRO A 67 -13.78 2.77 2.12
CA PRO A 67 -13.60 2.69 0.67
C PRO A 67 -14.82 3.18 -0.11
N MET A 68 -16.03 3.20 0.51
CA MET A 68 -17.24 3.71 -0.12
C MET A 68 -17.16 5.21 -0.43
N ASP A 69 -16.36 5.99 0.30
CA ASP A 69 -16.19 7.42 -0.01
C ASP A 69 -15.52 7.62 -1.39
N ALA A 70 -14.54 6.79 -1.73
CA ALA A 70 -13.94 6.82 -3.07
C ALA A 70 -14.94 6.36 -4.15
N PHE A 71 -15.75 5.34 -3.88
CA PHE A 71 -16.80 4.90 -4.80
C PHE A 71 -17.83 6.02 -5.03
N ARG A 72 -18.34 6.65 -3.97
CA ARG A 72 -19.30 7.74 -4.04
C ARG A 72 -18.73 8.94 -4.81
N LEU A 73 -17.49 9.34 -4.55
CA LEU A 73 -16.81 10.38 -5.33
C LEU A 73 -16.84 10.08 -6.84
N LEU A 74 -16.54 8.83 -7.23
CA LEU A 74 -16.46 8.45 -8.65
C LEU A 74 -17.82 8.26 -9.31
N ALA A 75 -18.86 7.94 -8.54
CA ALA A 75 -20.19 7.57 -9.04
C ALA A 75 -21.23 8.69 -8.93
N SER A 76 -21.11 9.59 -7.95
CA SER A 76 -22.11 10.64 -7.70
C SER A 76 -22.17 11.67 -8.83
N THR A 77 -23.39 12.17 -9.05
CA THR A 77 -23.72 13.28 -9.95
C THR A 77 -24.08 14.54 -9.18
N ASP A 78 -24.10 14.51 -7.85
CA ASP A 78 -24.33 15.66 -6.98
C ASP A 78 -23.05 16.47 -6.85
N GLU A 79 -23.15 17.78 -7.13
CA GLU A 79 -21.99 18.68 -7.14
C GLU A 79 -21.47 18.95 -5.73
N SER A 80 -22.37 19.13 -4.75
CA SER A 80 -21.98 19.36 -3.36
C SER A 80 -21.32 18.13 -2.77
N GLU A 81 -21.93 16.94 -2.93
CA GLU A 81 -21.37 15.69 -2.45
C GLU A 81 -19.99 15.41 -3.04
N THR A 82 -19.80 15.63 -4.34
CA THR A 82 -18.51 15.39 -5.00
C THR A 82 -17.43 16.37 -4.58
N ASP A 83 -17.79 17.63 -4.24
CA ASP A 83 -16.82 18.60 -3.73
C ASP A 83 -16.37 18.24 -2.32
N ASP A 84 -17.31 17.92 -1.42
CA ASP A 84 -17.02 17.48 -0.05
C ASP A 84 -16.16 16.21 -0.02
N LEU A 85 -16.47 15.21 -0.86
CA LEU A 85 -15.72 13.97 -0.96
C LEU A 85 -14.33 14.18 -1.56
N ALA A 86 -14.17 15.09 -2.52
CA ALA A 86 -12.86 15.41 -3.09
C ALA A 86 -11.96 16.07 -2.04
N ASP A 87 -12.49 16.99 -1.23
CA ASP A 87 -11.76 17.57 -0.09
C ASP A 87 -11.42 16.52 0.96
N HIS A 88 -12.39 15.70 1.33
CA HIS A 88 -12.17 14.61 2.30
C HIS A 88 -11.03 13.68 1.87
N LEU A 89 -11.03 13.21 0.63
CA LEU A 89 -9.99 12.31 0.13
C LEU A 89 -8.62 12.99 0.00
N ALA A 90 -8.59 14.30 -0.31
CA ALA A 90 -7.34 15.05 -0.32
C ALA A 90 -6.73 15.14 1.09
N HIS A 91 -7.50 15.51 2.09
CA HIS A 91 -7.09 15.57 3.49
C HIS A 91 -6.67 14.16 4.02
N LEU A 92 -7.45 13.13 3.67
CA LEU A 92 -7.16 11.76 4.07
C LEU A 92 -5.82 11.27 3.49
N ASN A 93 -5.53 11.64 2.24
CA ASN A 93 -4.26 11.33 1.60
C ASN A 93 -3.07 12.04 2.26
N ASP A 94 -3.24 13.31 2.68
CA ASP A 94 -2.17 14.05 3.34
C ASP A 94 -1.93 13.53 4.77
N ALA A 95 -3.00 13.19 5.50
CA ALA A 95 -2.89 12.49 6.78
C ALA A 95 -2.16 11.14 6.62
N ARG A 96 -2.49 10.37 5.57
CA ARG A 96 -1.78 9.12 5.22
C ARG A 96 -0.28 9.34 5.03
N LYS A 97 0.11 10.36 4.25
CA LYS A 97 1.53 10.68 4.03
C LYS A 97 2.26 10.98 5.34
N GLY A 98 1.65 11.82 6.19
CA GLY A 98 2.21 12.16 7.50
C GLY A 98 2.40 10.94 8.41
N LEU A 99 1.38 10.07 8.47
CA LEU A 99 1.47 8.82 9.27
C LEU A 99 2.54 7.88 8.73
N VAL A 100 2.60 7.66 7.41
CA VAL A 100 3.64 6.82 6.80
C VAL A 100 5.03 7.38 7.10
N ALA A 101 5.24 8.68 6.96
CA ALA A 101 6.53 9.31 7.28
C ALA A 101 6.93 9.12 8.75
N SER A 102 5.97 9.25 9.67
CA SER A 102 6.18 9.00 11.09
C SER A 102 6.53 7.53 11.37
N MET A 103 5.79 6.58 10.78
CA MET A 103 6.04 5.15 10.93
C MET A 103 7.42 4.76 10.37
N VAL A 104 7.81 5.29 9.20
CA VAL A 104 9.13 5.05 8.60
C VAL A 104 10.24 5.60 9.48
N LYS A 105 10.07 6.81 10.04
CA LYS A 105 11.04 7.40 10.98
C LYS A 105 11.22 6.53 12.22
N ASP A 106 10.12 6.06 12.79
CA ASP A 106 10.13 5.17 13.96
C ASP A 106 10.77 3.83 13.62
N ALA A 107 10.43 3.22 12.49
CA ALA A 107 11.04 1.99 12.00
C ALA A 107 12.56 2.13 11.86
N ARG A 108 13.04 3.17 11.19
CA ARG A 108 14.48 3.42 10.99
C ARG A 108 15.22 3.52 12.32
N LYS A 109 14.68 4.27 13.28
CA LYS A 109 15.27 4.40 14.61
C LYS A 109 15.47 3.04 15.30
N HIS A 110 14.52 2.12 15.17
CA HIS A 110 14.63 0.77 15.74
C HIS A 110 15.60 -0.11 14.97
N LEU A 111 15.67 0.04 13.63
CA LEU A 111 16.58 -0.75 12.79
C LEU A 111 18.04 -0.31 12.95
N GLU A 112 18.29 0.98 13.13
CA GLU A 112 19.64 1.53 13.38
C GLU A 112 20.22 1.09 14.74
N ALA A 113 19.37 0.69 15.68
CA ALA A 113 19.75 0.24 17.01
C ALA A 113 20.08 -1.27 17.09
N ARG A 114 20.00 -2.01 15.98
CA ARG A 114 20.25 -3.46 15.94
C ARG A 114 21.00 -3.89 14.69
N GLU A 115 21.60 -5.07 14.75
CA GLU A 115 22.12 -5.73 13.55
C GLU A 115 20.97 -6.20 12.64
N LEU A 116 21.11 -5.96 11.34
CA LEU A 116 20.10 -6.33 10.35
C LEU A 116 20.35 -7.75 9.86
N ARG A 117 19.29 -8.57 9.91
CA ARG A 117 19.28 -9.95 9.42
C ARG A 117 18.91 -9.98 7.92
N ASP A 118 18.87 -11.18 7.33
CA ASP A 118 18.50 -11.36 5.90
C ASP A 118 17.07 -10.92 5.60
N VAL A 119 16.16 -11.09 6.56
CA VAL A 119 14.79 -10.58 6.51
C VAL A 119 14.61 -9.59 7.65
N ILE A 120 13.99 -8.44 7.36
CA ILE A 120 13.61 -7.45 8.37
C ILE A 120 12.16 -7.69 8.77
N VAL A 121 11.91 -7.88 10.07
CA VAL A 121 10.57 -7.83 10.65
C VAL A 121 10.52 -6.65 11.60
N ILE A 122 9.56 -5.74 11.37
CA ILE A 122 9.38 -4.56 12.21
C ILE A 122 7.90 -4.18 12.31
N GLY A 123 7.51 -3.66 13.44
CA GLY A 123 6.14 -3.21 13.63
C GLY A 123 5.92 -2.61 15.01
N ASN A 124 4.74 -2.07 15.17
CA ASN A 124 4.29 -1.48 16.42
C ASN A 124 2.78 -1.68 16.54
N PRO A 125 2.25 -2.08 17.71
CA PRO A 125 0.81 -2.21 17.93
C PRO A 125 0.00 -0.95 17.59
N ALA A 126 0.61 0.23 17.67
CA ALA A 126 -0.03 1.51 17.33
C ALA A 126 -0.06 1.81 15.82
N TRP A 127 0.63 1.02 14.99
CA TRP A 127 0.66 1.24 13.55
C TRP A 127 -0.58 0.70 12.87
N LYS A 128 -1.12 1.46 11.91
CA LYS A 128 -2.26 1.03 11.10
C LYS A 128 -1.84 -0.03 10.08
N PRO A 129 -2.39 -1.26 10.10
CA PRO A 129 -2.02 -2.30 9.15
C PRO A 129 -2.23 -1.92 7.69
N GLY A 130 -3.23 -1.09 7.37
CA GLY A 130 -3.48 -0.56 6.02
C GLY A 130 -2.33 0.26 5.43
N LEU A 131 -1.39 0.72 6.28
CA LEU A 131 -0.20 1.48 5.88
C LEU A 131 1.08 0.64 5.86
N ALA A 132 1.06 -0.57 6.42
CA ALA A 132 2.24 -1.43 6.56
C ALA A 132 2.97 -1.68 5.24
N GLY A 133 2.23 -1.87 4.14
CA GLY A 133 2.82 -2.09 2.83
C GLY A 133 3.58 -0.87 2.27
N LEU A 134 3.17 0.35 2.62
CA LEU A 134 3.88 1.57 2.23
C LEU A 134 5.17 1.73 3.05
N VAL A 135 5.12 1.40 4.33
CA VAL A 135 6.30 1.39 5.19
C VAL A 135 7.28 0.32 4.72
N ALA A 136 6.81 -0.91 4.44
CA ALA A 136 7.65 -1.99 3.93
C ALA A 136 8.41 -1.60 2.66
N SER A 137 7.73 -0.95 1.69
CA SER A 137 8.39 -0.46 0.48
C SER A 137 9.52 0.53 0.77
N ASN A 138 9.28 1.49 1.69
CA ASN A 138 10.31 2.47 2.09
C ASN A 138 11.52 1.82 2.79
N ILE A 139 11.28 0.77 3.59
CA ILE A 139 12.36 0.08 4.29
C ILE A 139 13.17 -0.79 3.31
N VAL A 140 12.50 -1.50 2.38
CA VAL A 140 13.20 -2.25 1.31
C VAL A 140 14.07 -1.32 0.48
N GLU A 141 13.55 -0.17 0.07
CA GLU A 141 14.31 0.82 -0.70
C GLU A 141 15.54 1.35 0.05
N ALA A 142 15.41 1.55 1.36
CA ALA A 142 16.49 2.10 2.18
C ALA A 142 17.57 1.06 2.56
N TYR A 143 17.20 -0.19 2.78
CA TYR A 143 18.09 -1.21 3.35
C TYR A 143 18.40 -2.38 2.39
N GLY A 144 17.72 -2.49 1.24
CA GLY A 144 17.92 -3.56 0.27
C GLY A 144 17.66 -4.95 0.84
N LYS A 145 16.66 -5.09 1.71
CA LYS A 145 16.30 -6.36 2.37
C LYS A 145 14.79 -6.59 2.33
N THR A 146 14.41 -7.84 2.09
CA THR A 146 13.00 -8.26 2.18
C THR A 146 12.45 -7.90 3.56
N THR A 147 11.33 -7.17 3.58
CA THR A 147 10.81 -6.55 4.79
C THR A 147 9.35 -6.90 5.05
N PHE A 148 9.07 -7.27 6.29
CA PHE A 148 7.76 -7.55 6.86
C PHE A 148 7.43 -6.46 7.87
N VAL A 149 6.30 -5.74 7.65
CA VAL A 149 5.84 -4.69 8.55
C VAL A 149 4.47 -5.08 9.10
N TRP A 150 4.27 -4.90 10.40
CA TRP A 150 3.03 -5.26 11.05
C TRP A 150 2.47 -4.16 11.94
N GLY A 151 1.18 -4.24 12.20
CA GLY A 151 0.45 -3.43 13.16
C GLY A 151 -0.69 -4.24 13.77
N ARG A 152 -1.44 -3.63 14.68
CA ARG A 152 -2.60 -4.24 15.32
C ARG A 152 -3.88 -3.61 14.79
N THR A 153 -4.86 -4.44 14.47
CA THR A 153 -6.21 -4.00 14.11
C THR A 153 -7.01 -3.63 15.38
N ASP A 154 -8.11 -2.91 15.22
CA ASP A 154 -8.97 -2.50 16.34
C ASP A 154 -9.55 -3.69 17.12
N ASP A 155 -9.73 -4.84 16.46
CA ASP A 155 -10.16 -6.09 17.06
C ASP A 155 -8.99 -6.91 17.70
N GLY A 156 -7.81 -6.31 17.78
CA GLY A 156 -6.63 -6.86 18.45
C GLY A 156 -5.78 -7.83 17.63
N ARG A 157 -6.19 -8.20 16.41
CA ARG A 157 -5.42 -9.09 15.54
C ARG A 157 -4.17 -8.41 14.99
N ILE A 158 -3.10 -9.19 14.81
CA ILE A 158 -1.89 -8.71 14.16
C ILE A 158 -1.98 -8.99 12.66
N LYS A 159 -1.90 -7.91 11.88
CA LYS A 159 -1.86 -7.96 10.43
C LYS A 159 -0.65 -7.18 9.91
N GLY A 160 -0.09 -7.66 8.81
CA GLY A 160 1.06 -7.02 8.21
C GLY A 160 1.07 -7.12 6.70
N SER A 161 2.05 -6.46 6.14
CA SER A 161 2.39 -6.52 4.73
C SER A 161 3.88 -6.72 4.57
N CYS A 162 4.27 -7.43 3.52
CA CYS A 162 5.67 -7.62 3.19
C CYS A 162 6.00 -7.16 1.77
N ARG A 163 7.26 -6.85 1.56
CA ARG A 163 7.83 -6.51 0.27
C ARG A 163 9.16 -7.24 0.08
N SER A 164 9.34 -7.82 -1.10
CA SER A 164 10.62 -8.41 -1.51
C SER A 164 11.57 -7.32 -1.99
N ASP A 165 12.84 -7.53 -1.76
CA ASP A 165 13.95 -6.80 -2.38
C ASP A 165 14.28 -7.34 -3.79
N GLY A 166 13.58 -8.37 -4.23
CA GLY A 166 13.78 -9.06 -5.51
C GLY A 166 14.56 -10.37 -5.41
N THR A 167 15.10 -10.71 -4.26
CA THR A 167 15.90 -11.93 -4.06
C THR A 167 15.04 -13.16 -3.78
N VAL A 168 13.88 -12.99 -3.13
CA VAL A 168 12.98 -14.08 -2.75
C VAL A 168 11.53 -13.78 -3.13
N ASN A 169 10.76 -14.84 -3.37
CA ASN A 169 9.31 -14.80 -3.48
C ASN A 169 8.70 -14.78 -2.06
N VAL A 170 8.09 -13.66 -1.67
CA VAL A 170 7.56 -13.52 -0.30
C VAL A 170 6.43 -14.49 0.02
N VAL A 171 5.67 -14.95 -0.96
CA VAL A 171 4.62 -15.96 -0.73
C VAL A 171 5.24 -17.32 -0.46
N GLU A 172 6.26 -17.72 -1.25
CA GLU A 172 7.01 -18.95 -1.01
C GLU A 172 7.72 -18.90 0.35
N LEU A 173 8.35 -17.78 0.69
CA LEU A 173 8.99 -17.58 1.98
C LEU A 173 8.01 -17.79 3.14
N MET A 174 6.82 -17.15 3.09
CA MET A 174 5.80 -17.33 4.13
C MET A 174 5.26 -18.75 4.20
N THR A 175 5.03 -19.40 3.06
CA THR A 175 4.49 -20.77 3.01
C THR A 175 5.52 -21.84 3.39
N SER A 176 6.82 -21.51 3.36
CA SER A 176 7.93 -22.39 3.82
C SER A 176 8.11 -22.38 5.34
N VAL A 177 7.51 -21.41 6.04
CA VAL A 177 7.44 -21.44 7.51
C VAL A 177 6.52 -22.57 7.98
N SER A 178 6.70 -23.01 9.21
CA SER A 178 5.96 -24.13 9.81
C SER A 178 4.45 -23.99 9.61
N LYS A 179 3.79 -25.08 9.23
CA LYS A 179 2.35 -25.11 8.98
C LYS A 179 1.56 -24.60 10.20
N GLY A 180 0.66 -23.65 9.96
CA GLY A 180 -0.16 -23.06 11.02
C GLY A 180 0.48 -21.90 11.76
N PHE A 181 1.70 -21.49 11.39
CA PHE A 181 2.33 -20.30 11.95
C PHE A 181 1.59 -19.01 11.56
N PHE A 182 1.25 -18.90 10.28
CA PHE A 182 0.40 -17.82 9.80
C PHE A 182 -1.08 -18.21 9.89
N ILE A 183 -1.93 -17.29 10.33
CA ILE A 183 -3.38 -17.42 10.30
C ILE A 183 -3.87 -17.27 8.86
N ASP A 184 -3.30 -16.30 8.14
CA ASP A 184 -3.62 -16.02 6.75
C ASP A 184 -2.41 -15.44 6.01
N VAL A 185 -2.23 -15.84 4.75
CA VAL A 185 -1.20 -15.31 3.85
C VAL A 185 -1.77 -15.15 2.46
N GLY A 186 -1.33 -14.10 1.75
CA GLY A 186 -1.72 -13.88 0.37
C GLY A 186 -0.84 -12.86 -0.32
N GLY A 187 -0.83 -12.88 -1.65
CA GLY A 187 -0.04 -11.95 -2.42
C GLY A 187 0.56 -12.54 -3.68
N HIS A 188 1.69 -12.03 -4.08
CA HIS A 188 2.51 -12.47 -5.21
C HIS A 188 4.00 -12.35 -4.87
N ALA A 189 4.89 -12.75 -5.79
CA ALA A 189 6.32 -12.85 -5.52
C ALA A 189 6.94 -11.62 -4.85
N GLN A 190 6.55 -10.41 -5.25
CA GLN A 190 7.15 -9.15 -4.79
C GLN A 190 6.45 -8.51 -3.58
N SER A 191 5.21 -8.90 -3.28
CA SER A 191 4.45 -8.30 -2.18
C SER A 191 3.39 -9.24 -1.65
N GLY A 192 3.19 -9.22 -0.34
CA GLY A 192 2.18 -10.02 0.33
C GLY A 192 1.57 -9.34 1.54
N GLY A 193 0.50 -9.94 2.01
CA GLY A 193 -0.13 -9.67 3.29
C GLY A 193 -0.11 -10.91 4.15
N PHE A 194 -0.10 -10.73 5.45
CA PHE A 194 -0.10 -11.81 6.41
C PHE A 194 -0.86 -11.46 7.69
N SER A 195 -1.27 -12.51 8.40
CA SER A 195 -1.80 -12.40 9.76
C SER A 195 -1.14 -13.47 10.63
N VAL A 196 -0.79 -13.09 11.85
CA VAL A 196 -0.24 -13.99 12.86
C VAL A 196 -0.95 -13.75 14.19
N ASP A 197 -0.85 -14.71 15.11
CA ASP A 197 -1.29 -14.50 16.48
C ASP A 197 -0.32 -13.59 17.26
N SER A 198 -0.70 -13.24 18.49
CA SER A 198 0.09 -12.34 19.32
C SER A 198 1.42 -12.96 19.79
N ASP A 199 1.53 -14.28 19.83
CA ASP A 199 2.75 -14.97 20.26
C ASP A 199 3.69 -15.17 19.05
N GLY A 200 3.14 -15.50 17.89
CA GLY A 200 3.87 -15.69 16.65
C GLY A 200 4.66 -14.46 16.20
N ILE A 201 4.18 -13.25 16.50
CA ILE A 201 4.88 -12.03 16.08
C ILE A 201 6.28 -11.91 16.68
N HIS A 202 6.49 -12.43 17.89
CA HIS A 202 7.78 -12.36 18.58
C HIS A 202 8.85 -13.28 17.99
N THR A 203 8.43 -14.33 17.27
CA THR A 203 9.31 -15.32 16.63
C THR A 203 9.30 -15.23 15.11
N LEU A 204 8.49 -14.34 14.54
CA LEU A 204 8.31 -14.23 13.08
C LEU A 204 9.63 -14.01 12.33
N GLU A 205 10.50 -13.13 12.83
CA GLU A 205 11.78 -12.87 12.19
C GLU A 205 12.69 -14.11 12.22
N ASP A 206 12.73 -14.83 13.33
CA ASP A 206 13.53 -16.07 13.45
C ASP A 206 13.03 -17.16 12.49
N GLU A 207 11.72 -17.34 12.41
CA GLU A 207 11.11 -18.32 11.52
C GLU A 207 11.36 -17.98 10.04
N LEU A 208 11.23 -16.71 9.64
CA LEU A 208 11.49 -16.29 8.27
C LEU A 208 12.97 -16.43 7.89
N VAL A 209 13.89 -16.02 8.78
CA VAL A 209 15.34 -16.14 8.53
C VAL A 209 15.77 -17.61 8.44
N ARG A 210 15.18 -18.48 9.26
CA ARG A 210 15.46 -19.91 9.24
C ARG A 210 15.15 -20.56 7.89
N VAL A 211 14.10 -20.13 7.20
CA VAL A 211 13.69 -20.69 5.90
C VAL A 211 14.25 -19.91 4.71
N TYR A 212 14.76 -18.70 4.92
CA TYR A 212 15.19 -17.78 3.86
C TYR A 212 16.22 -18.39 2.90
N GLN A 213 17.17 -19.16 3.42
CA GLN A 213 18.23 -19.77 2.60
C GLN A 213 17.75 -20.97 1.74
N ASN A 214 16.51 -21.41 1.95
CA ASN A 214 15.94 -22.57 1.24
C ASN A 214 14.88 -22.14 0.19
N VAL A 215 14.65 -20.86 0.01
CA VAL A 215 13.71 -20.23 -0.92
C VAL A 215 14.46 -19.35 -1.90
#